data_3b811bfd50fe61a25eba74265bd5238c
#
_entry.id   3b811bfd50fe61a25eba74265bd5238c
#
_cell.length_a   1.000
_cell.length_b   1.000
_cell.length_c   1.000
_cell.angle_alpha   90.00
_cell.angle_beta   90.00
_cell.angle_gamma   90.00
#
_symmetry.space_group_name_H-M   'P 1'
#
loop_
_entity.id
_entity.type
_entity.pdbx_description
1 polymer ?
#
loop_
_entity_poly.entity_id
_entity_poly.type
_entity_poly.pdbx_seq_one_letter_code
_entity_poly.pdbx_strand_id
1 'polypeptide(L)'
;FFISQNIKVIMIQVKNLSKEFKLSKKKRKEMGDEFKNVKIFKAVDNISFDCNPGKIFGLIGPNGAGKTTTLRMIATMLKPTEGTISISGYDTVENGQEARKQIGFMTGQTALYDRLTPTEMVKYISDLHGMDERKFEKRKNDLFGSLDMHSFADRRIGQLSTGMKQKTSIVRTIIHDPPVLIFDEPTSGLDIMTSRAIMDLIRKCKDDGKTVIFSTHRMGEINQVCDDIAIIFGGKLYCNDPLEKFKNEMTKDNFEDEFIFRVEEK
;
A
#
# COMPACT_ATOMS: atom_id res chain seq x y z
N PHE A 1 34.55 -24.54 8.45
CA PHE A 1 34.32 -23.08 8.42
C PHE A 1 33.17 -22.82 7.44
N PHE A 2 31.93 -22.86 7.91
CA PHE A 2 30.78 -22.36 7.17
C PHE A 2 30.68 -20.87 7.49
N ILE A 3 31.05 -20.04 6.53
CA ILE A 3 30.67 -18.62 6.55
C ILE A 3 29.19 -18.58 6.25
N SER A 4 28.36 -18.48 7.29
CA SER A 4 26.97 -18.10 7.17
C SER A 4 26.93 -16.68 6.58
N GLN A 5 26.82 -16.60 5.26
CA GLN A 5 26.41 -15.34 4.63
C GLN A 5 25.01 -15.06 5.17
N ASN A 6 24.87 -14.03 5.99
CA ASN A 6 23.59 -13.43 6.32
C ASN A 6 22.94 -12.92 5.02
N ILE A 7 22.30 -13.82 4.28
CA ILE A 7 21.47 -13.43 3.14
C ILE A 7 20.33 -12.61 3.75
N LYS A 8 20.41 -11.30 3.59
CA LYS A 8 19.36 -10.38 4.00
C LYS A 8 18.10 -10.75 3.21
N VAL A 9 17.15 -11.39 3.86
CA VAL A 9 15.86 -11.70 3.24
C VAL A 9 15.17 -10.37 2.94
N ILE A 10 14.89 -10.09 1.67
CA ILE A 10 14.12 -8.91 1.24
C ILE A 10 12.72 -9.40 0.91
N MET A 11 11.70 -8.79 1.52
CA MET A 11 10.32 -9.22 1.32
C MET A 11 9.73 -8.64 0.03
N ILE A 12 9.99 -7.36 -0.26
CA ILE A 12 9.62 -6.72 -1.52
C ILE A 12 10.89 -6.07 -2.07
N GLN A 13 11.27 -6.42 -3.29
CA GLN A 13 12.37 -5.80 -4.00
C GLN A 13 11.88 -5.16 -5.29
N VAL A 14 12.16 -3.87 -5.45
CA VAL A 14 11.85 -3.07 -6.65
C VAL A 14 13.14 -2.60 -7.27
N LYS A 15 13.37 -2.93 -8.55
CA LYS A 15 14.60 -2.59 -9.28
C LYS A 15 14.31 -1.88 -10.58
N ASN A 16 14.84 -0.67 -10.76
CA ASN A 16 14.80 0.15 -11.97
C ASN A 16 13.39 0.25 -12.57
N LEU A 17 12.38 0.35 -11.69
CA LEU A 17 10.99 0.26 -12.05
C LEU A 17 10.54 1.50 -12.81
N SER A 18 9.96 1.30 -14.00
CA SER A 18 9.36 2.37 -14.80
C SER A 18 7.97 1.97 -15.30
N LYS A 19 7.10 2.97 -15.40
CA LYS A 19 5.78 2.81 -16.00
C LYS A 19 5.42 3.97 -16.89
N GLU A 20 5.16 3.66 -18.15
CA GLU A 20 4.71 4.59 -19.17
C GLU A 20 3.27 4.29 -19.61
N PHE A 21 2.52 5.35 -19.87
CA PHE A 21 1.17 5.28 -20.43
C PHE A 21 1.09 6.07 -21.72
N LYS A 22 0.55 5.44 -22.77
CA LYS A 22 0.20 6.14 -24.01
C LYS A 22 -1.05 7.00 -23.76
N LEU A 23 -0.95 8.31 -23.97
CA LEU A 23 -2.06 9.23 -23.77
C LEU A 23 -2.87 9.40 -25.06
N SER A 24 -4.16 9.06 -25.02
CA SER A 24 -5.10 9.39 -26.09
C SER A 24 -5.33 10.90 -26.16
N LYS A 25 -5.80 11.41 -27.31
CA LYS A 25 -6.15 12.84 -27.49
C LYS A 25 -7.15 13.32 -26.43
N LYS A 26 -8.14 12.49 -26.08
CA LYS A 26 -9.13 12.78 -25.04
C LYS A 26 -8.46 12.93 -23.67
N LYS A 27 -7.62 11.94 -23.29
CA LYS A 27 -6.92 11.93 -21.99
C LYS A 27 -6.00 13.14 -21.81
N ARG A 28 -5.29 13.53 -22.87
CA ARG A 28 -4.42 14.74 -22.87
C ARG A 28 -5.22 16.01 -22.58
N LYS A 29 -6.41 16.15 -23.19
CA LYS A 29 -7.30 17.29 -22.96
C LYS A 29 -7.85 17.32 -21.52
N GLU A 30 -8.13 16.16 -20.94
CA GLU A 30 -8.58 16.03 -19.53
C GLU A 30 -7.48 16.36 -18.51
N MET A 31 -6.21 16.11 -18.85
CA MET A 31 -5.05 16.35 -17.97
C MET A 31 -4.56 17.81 -17.98
N GLY A 32 -4.99 18.62 -18.94
CA GLY A 32 -4.64 20.04 -19.04
C GLY A 32 -3.75 20.38 -20.24
N ASP A 33 -3.56 21.69 -20.46
CA ASP A 33 -2.86 22.19 -21.65
C ASP A 33 -1.39 21.79 -21.72
N GLU A 34 -0.74 21.59 -20.58
CA GLU A 34 0.65 21.10 -20.48
C GLU A 34 0.82 19.71 -21.09
N PHE A 35 -0.23 18.87 -21.11
CA PHE A 35 -0.20 17.53 -21.69
C PHE A 35 -0.62 17.48 -23.17
N LYS A 36 -0.97 18.61 -23.79
CA LYS A 36 -1.52 18.68 -25.17
C LYS A 36 -0.63 17.95 -26.19
N ASN A 37 0.69 18.05 -26.06
CA ASN A 37 1.67 17.45 -26.96
C ASN A 37 2.33 16.19 -26.40
N VAL A 38 2.02 15.77 -25.17
CA VAL A 38 2.61 14.60 -24.50
C VAL A 38 1.94 13.34 -25.02
N LYS A 39 2.63 12.53 -25.81
CA LYS A 39 2.13 11.25 -26.32
C LYS A 39 2.31 10.10 -25.32
N ILE A 40 3.39 10.16 -24.53
CA ILE A 40 3.76 9.16 -23.53
C ILE A 40 3.92 9.90 -22.20
N PHE A 41 3.19 9.45 -21.19
CA PHE A 41 3.29 9.93 -19.80
C PHE A 41 4.02 8.91 -18.97
N LYS A 42 5.14 9.30 -18.38
CA LYS A 42 5.96 8.46 -17.50
C LYS A 42 5.48 8.65 -16.07
N ALA A 43 4.63 7.74 -15.60
CA ALA A 43 4.03 7.81 -14.27
C ALA A 43 4.97 7.35 -13.16
N VAL A 44 5.94 6.48 -13.50
CA VAL A 44 7.03 6.02 -12.63
C VAL A 44 8.29 5.97 -13.48
N ASP A 45 9.38 6.53 -12.98
CA ASP A 45 10.63 6.75 -13.70
C ASP A 45 11.83 6.22 -12.92
N ASN A 46 12.23 4.99 -13.26
CA ASN A 46 13.47 4.34 -12.78
C ASN A 46 13.65 4.36 -11.25
N ILE A 47 12.63 3.92 -10.51
CA ILE A 47 12.71 3.86 -9.04
C ILE A 47 13.21 2.49 -8.56
N SER A 48 13.99 2.48 -7.47
CA SER A 48 14.49 1.26 -6.83
C SER A 48 14.43 1.39 -5.31
N PHE A 49 13.84 0.39 -4.64
CA PHE A 49 13.80 0.30 -3.18
C PHE A 49 13.52 -1.12 -2.72
N ASP A 50 13.82 -1.41 -1.45
CA ASP A 50 13.59 -2.69 -0.81
C ASP A 50 12.73 -2.52 0.44
N CYS A 51 11.73 -3.41 0.65
CA CYS A 51 11.02 -3.50 1.91
C CYS A 51 11.49 -4.74 2.67
N ASN A 52 11.99 -4.54 3.88
CA ASN A 52 12.47 -5.60 4.73
C ASN A 52 11.31 -6.33 5.44
N PRO A 53 11.46 -7.63 5.78
CA PRO A 53 10.46 -8.37 6.54
C PRO A 53 10.12 -7.71 7.89
N GLY A 54 8.85 -7.77 8.28
CA GLY A 54 8.40 -7.28 9.59
C GLY A 54 8.53 -5.77 9.79
N LYS A 55 8.54 -4.99 8.70
CA LYS A 55 8.61 -3.53 8.75
C LYS A 55 7.43 -2.88 8.07
N ILE A 56 7.16 -1.64 8.47
CA ILE A 56 6.22 -0.74 7.80
C ILE A 56 7.02 0.23 6.94
N PHE A 57 6.76 0.18 5.63
CA PHE A 57 7.37 1.04 4.63
C PHE A 57 6.37 2.09 4.13
N GLY A 58 6.65 3.36 4.34
CA GLY A 58 5.82 4.48 3.90
C GLY A 58 6.21 4.98 2.51
N LEU A 59 5.28 4.98 1.56
CA LEU A 59 5.45 5.57 0.24
C LEU A 59 4.79 6.94 0.20
N ILE A 60 5.60 8.00 0.20
CA ILE A 60 5.17 9.38 0.45
C ILE A 60 5.23 10.19 -0.84
N GLY A 61 4.27 11.09 -1.01
CA GLY A 61 4.27 12.04 -2.12
C GLY A 61 2.89 12.65 -2.35
N PRO A 62 2.79 13.72 -3.13
CA PRO A 62 1.51 14.35 -3.46
C PRO A 62 0.66 13.45 -4.37
N ASN A 63 -0.58 13.88 -4.62
CA ASN A 63 -1.44 13.24 -5.60
C ASN A 63 -0.81 13.33 -6.99
N GLY A 64 -0.85 12.22 -7.74
CA GLY A 64 -0.19 12.14 -9.06
C GLY A 64 1.30 11.84 -9.02
N ALA A 65 1.96 11.72 -7.86
CA ALA A 65 3.39 11.44 -7.75
C ALA A 65 3.84 10.07 -8.29
N GLY A 66 2.91 9.12 -8.52
CA GLY A 66 3.23 7.76 -8.97
C GLY A 66 3.01 6.67 -7.91
N LYS A 67 2.64 7.02 -6.66
CA LYS A 67 2.45 6.08 -5.54
C LYS A 67 1.51 4.92 -5.89
N THR A 68 0.26 5.23 -6.24
CA THR A 68 -0.76 4.23 -6.62
C THR A 68 -0.31 3.36 -7.80
N THR A 69 0.37 3.96 -8.80
CA THR A 69 0.90 3.22 -9.94
C THR A 69 1.97 2.23 -9.49
N THR A 70 2.88 2.64 -8.62
CA THR A 70 3.90 1.78 -8.03
C THR A 70 3.27 0.63 -7.23
N LEU A 71 2.33 0.92 -6.33
CA LEU A 71 1.65 -0.10 -5.53
C LEU A 71 0.86 -1.09 -6.39
N ARG A 72 0.21 -0.64 -7.47
CA ARG A 72 -0.49 -1.53 -8.42
C ARG A 72 0.47 -2.45 -9.18
N MET A 73 1.68 -1.99 -9.49
CA MET A 73 2.70 -2.85 -10.09
C MET A 73 3.21 -3.90 -9.09
N ILE A 74 3.47 -3.50 -7.84
CA ILE A 74 3.84 -4.43 -6.77
C ILE A 74 2.71 -5.45 -6.55
N ALA A 75 1.45 -5.01 -6.52
CA ALA A 75 0.28 -5.89 -6.37
C ALA A 75 -0.04 -6.73 -7.62
N THR A 76 0.83 -6.77 -8.63
CA THR A 76 0.65 -7.50 -9.91
C THR A 76 -0.56 -7.09 -10.75
N MET A 77 -1.24 -5.99 -10.41
CA MET A 77 -2.40 -5.47 -11.15
C MET A 77 -2.01 -4.67 -12.39
N LEU A 78 -0.77 -4.26 -12.47
CA LEU A 78 -0.22 -3.48 -13.57
C LEU A 78 1.17 -3.99 -13.93
N LYS A 79 1.40 -4.34 -15.19
CA LYS A 79 2.72 -4.77 -15.65
C LYS A 79 3.65 -3.56 -15.77
N PRO A 80 4.89 -3.62 -15.23
CA PRO A 80 5.93 -2.62 -15.50
C PRO A 80 6.19 -2.44 -16.99
N THR A 81 6.65 -1.25 -17.39
CA THR A 81 7.21 -1.02 -18.73
C THR A 81 8.66 -1.46 -18.75
N GLU A 82 9.39 -1.16 -17.67
CA GLU A 82 10.78 -1.57 -17.45
C GLU A 82 11.01 -1.89 -15.98
N GLY A 83 12.10 -2.62 -15.70
CA GLY A 83 12.48 -3.03 -14.36
C GLY A 83 11.77 -4.28 -13.88
N THR A 84 12.08 -4.68 -12.64
CA THR A 84 11.56 -5.91 -12.02
C THR A 84 11.06 -5.67 -10.62
N ILE A 85 10.10 -6.50 -10.21
CA ILE A 85 9.59 -6.53 -8.84
C ILE A 85 9.56 -7.97 -8.39
N SER A 86 10.11 -8.27 -7.21
CA SER A 86 9.94 -9.58 -6.57
C SER A 86 9.30 -9.44 -5.20
N ILE A 87 8.46 -10.41 -4.84
CA ILE A 87 7.76 -10.50 -3.55
C ILE A 87 7.99 -11.88 -2.98
N SER A 88 8.58 -11.96 -1.79
CA SER A 88 8.97 -13.24 -1.18
C SER A 88 9.78 -14.12 -2.13
N GLY A 89 10.59 -13.51 -3.01
CA GLY A 89 11.38 -14.21 -4.02
C GLY A 89 10.67 -14.51 -5.34
N TYR A 90 9.35 -14.26 -5.46
CA TYR A 90 8.60 -14.48 -6.70
C TYR A 90 8.57 -13.21 -7.56
N ASP A 91 9.00 -13.29 -8.81
CA ASP A 91 8.86 -12.18 -9.77
C ASP A 91 7.37 -11.93 -10.08
N THR A 92 6.97 -10.66 -10.06
CA THR A 92 5.54 -10.28 -10.23
C THR A 92 5.01 -10.47 -11.64
N VAL A 93 5.87 -10.61 -12.63
CA VAL A 93 5.50 -10.84 -14.05
C VAL A 93 5.59 -12.32 -14.40
N GLU A 94 6.70 -12.97 -14.07
CA GLU A 94 6.96 -14.38 -14.41
C GLU A 94 6.20 -15.34 -13.49
N ASN A 95 6.17 -15.04 -12.18
CA ASN A 95 5.53 -15.85 -11.15
C ASN A 95 4.34 -15.13 -10.51
N GLY A 96 3.58 -14.36 -11.30
CA GLY A 96 2.55 -13.46 -10.80
C GLY A 96 1.46 -14.13 -9.95
N GLN A 97 1.14 -15.40 -10.19
CA GLN A 97 0.18 -16.16 -9.39
C GLN A 97 0.71 -16.42 -7.98
N GLU A 98 1.97 -16.85 -7.86
CA GLU A 98 2.61 -17.11 -6.57
C GLU A 98 2.85 -15.81 -5.79
N ALA A 99 3.27 -14.75 -6.49
CA ALA A 99 3.39 -13.43 -5.89
C ALA A 99 2.05 -12.93 -5.31
N ARG A 100 0.92 -13.11 -6.04
CA ARG A 100 -0.42 -12.72 -5.54
C ARG A 100 -0.86 -13.46 -4.28
N LYS A 101 -0.47 -14.73 -4.12
CA LYS A 101 -0.76 -15.50 -2.91
C LYS A 101 -0.09 -14.92 -1.66
N GLN A 102 0.98 -14.14 -1.85
CA GLN A 102 1.73 -13.51 -0.75
C GLN A 102 1.14 -12.16 -0.33
N ILE A 103 0.13 -11.64 -1.04
CA ILE A 103 -0.26 -10.23 -0.94
C ILE A 103 -1.71 -10.08 -0.47
N GLY A 104 -1.93 -9.18 0.49
CA GLY A 104 -3.19 -8.49 0.67
C GLY A 104 -3.08 -7.08 0.08
N PHE A 105 -3.93 -6.72 -0.88
CA PHE A 105 -3.91 -5.41 -1.51
C PHE A 105 -5.23 -4.65 -1.36
N MET A 106 -5.13 -3.43 -0.85
CA MET A 106 -6.22 -2.47 -0.79
C MET A 106 -5.87 -1.22 -1.59
N THR A 107 -6.76 -0.83 -2.47
CA THR A 107 -6.73 0.49 -3.14
C THR A 107 -8.00 1.26 -2.83
N GLY A 108 -7.93 2.59 -2.80
CA GLY A 108 -9.08 3.46 -2.53
C GLY A 108 -10.26 3.30 -3.49
N GLN A 109 -10.02 2.68 -4.66
CA GLN A 109 -11.05 2.37 -5.66
C GLN A 109 -11.55 0.92 -5.59
N THR A 110 -11.17 0.14 -4.57
CA THR A 110 -11.61 -1.25 -4.48
C THR A 110 -13.10 -1.31 -4.15
N ALA A 111 -13.91 -1.60 -5.17
CA ALA A 111 -15.35 -1.77 -4.99
C ALA A 111 -15.64 -2.93 -4.03
N LEU A 112 -16.43 -2.66 -3.02
CA LEU A 112 -17.09 -3.66 -2.20
C LEU A 112 -18.41 -4.05 -2.88
N TYR A 113 -18.88 -5.27 -2.64
CA TYR A 113 -20.18 -5.70 -3.16
C TYR A 113 -21.29 -5.17 -2.26
N ASP A 114 -22.02 -4.15 -2.71
CA ASP A 114 -23.06 -3.45 -1.94
C ASP A 114 -24.17 -4.36 -1.39
N ARG A 115 -24.41 -5.51 -2.04
CA ARG A 115 -25.44 -6.48 -1.64
C ARG A 115 -25.00 -7.42 -0.53
N LEU A 116 -23.70 -7.57 -0.31
CA LEU A 116 -23.14 -8.39 0.76
C LEU A 116 -23.09 -7.61 2.07
N THR A 117 -23.03 -8.35 3.17
CA THR A 117 -22.64 -7.81 4.49
C THR A 117 -21.11 -7.85 4.66
N PRO A 118 -20.52 -7.13 5.62
CA PRO A 118 -19.10 -7.31 5.98
C PRO A 118 -18.74 -8.76 6.27
N THR A 119 -19.56 -9.48 7.03
CA THR A 119 -19.35 -10.90 7.35
C THR A 119 -19.30 -11.74 6.08
N GLU A 120 -20.28 -11.61 5.19
CA GLU A 120 -20.32 -12.35 3.91
C GLU A 120 -19.14 -12.00 3.01
N MET A 121 -18.76 -10.71 2.95
CA MET A 121 -17.64 -10.23 2.14
C MET A 121 -16.31 -10.85 2.58
N VAL A 122 -16.02 -10.86 3.88
CA VAL A 122 -14.76 -11.42 4.37
C VAL A 122 -14.76 -12.95 4.33
N LYS A 123 -15.93 -13.60 4.51
CA LYS A 123 -16.08 -15.05 4.34
C LYS A 123 -15.78 -15.45 2.90
N TYR A 124 -16.34 -14.74 1.91
CA TYR A 124 -16.09 -14.98 0.50
C TYR A 124 -14.59 -14.94 0.15
N ILE A 125 -13.85 -13.96 0.66
CA ILE A 125 -12.40 -13.87 0.44
C ILE A 125 -11.65 -15.02 1.15
N SER A 126 -12.04 -15.33 2.37
CA SER A 126 -11.47 -16.45 3.13
C SER A 126 -11.61 -17.77 2.38
N ASP A 127 -12.79 -18.04 1.81
CA ASP A 127 -13.07 -19.25 1.03
C ASP A 127 -12.26 -19.31 -0.25
N LEU A 128 -12.09 -18.19 -0.97
CA LEU A 128 -11.24 -18.10 -2.15
C LEU A 128 -9.77 -18.45 -1.87
N HIS A 129 -9.31 -18.17 -0.64
CA HIS A 129 -7.96 -18.51 -0.19
C HIS A 129 -7.87 -19.87 0.52
N GLY A 130 -8.98 -20.64 0.57
CA GLY A 130 -9.01 -21.98 1.18
C GLY A 130 -8.76 -21.99 2.68
N MET A 131 -9.16 -20.93 3.39
CA MET A 131 -8.96 -20.83 4.83
C MET A 131 -9.90 -21.79 5.56
N ASP A 132 -9.37 -22.49 6.58
CA ASP A 132 -10.16 -23.32 7.50
C ASP A 132 -11.20 -22.49 8.28
N GLU A 133 -12.39 -23.05 8.49
CA GLU A 133 -13.52 -22.38 9.14
C GLU A 133 -13.20 -21.89 10.55
N ARG A 134 -12.50 -22.68 11.35
CA ARG A 134 -12.14 -22.29 12.72
C ARG A 134 -11.14 -21.13 12.72
N LYS A 135 -10.18 -21.18 11.79
CA LYS A 135 -9.21 -20.08 11.60
C LYS A 135 -9.91 -18.83 11.15
N PHE A 136 -10.86 -18.94 10.20
CA PHE A 136 -11.68 -17.83 9.74
C PHE A 136 -12.45 -17.17 10.87
N GLU A 137 -13.25 -17.93 11.63
CA GLU A 137 -14.08 -17.39 12.71
C GLU A 137 -13.24 -16.66 13.77
N LYS A 138 -12.12 -17.26 14.17
CA LYS A 138 -11.20 -16.63 15.11
C LYS A 138 -10.68 -15.29 14.57
N ARG A 139 -10.11 -15.29 13.35
CA ARG A 139 -9.55 -14.05 12.76
C ARG A 139 -10.61 -12.99 12.50
N LYS A 140 -11.79 -13.38 12.00
CA LYS A 140 -12.91 -12.47 11.81
C LYS A 140 -13.25 -11.75 13.12
N ASN A 141 -13.42 -12.49 14.21
CA ASN A 141 -13.76 -11.91 15.49
C ASN A 141 -12.66 -11.00 16.04
N ASP A 142 -11.39 -11.37 15.91
CA ASP A 142 -10.24 -10.56 16.32
C ASP A 142 -10.17 -9.25 15.52
N LEU A 143 -10.37 -9.30 14.21
CA LEU A 143 -10.32 -8.14 13.33
C LEU A 143 -11.55 -7.24 13.47
N PHE A 144 -12.74 -7.82 13.59
CA PHE A 144 -13.97 -7.07 13.83
C PHE A 144 -13.93 -6.35 15.18
N GLY A 145 -13.39 -7.01 16.21
CA GLY A 145 -13.18 -6.39 17.51
C GLY A 145 -12.16 -5.24 17.45
N SER A 146 -11.04 -5.42 16.74
CA SER A 146 -9.99 -4.39 16.61
C SER A 146 -10.47 -3.11 15.90
N LEU A 147 -11.47 -3.21 15.03
CA LEU A 147 -12.04 -2.09 14.27
C LEU A 147 -13.45 -1.70 14.71
N ASP A 148 -13.96 -2.29 15.80
CA ASP A 148 -15.33 -2.04 16.30
C ASP A 148 -16.39 -2.20 15.19
N MET A 149 -16.40 -3.40 14.56
CA MET A 149 -17.26 -3.69 13.41
C MET A 149 -18.50 -4.51 13.75
N HIS A 150 -18.59 -5.08 14.97
CA HIS A 150 -19.68 -5.99 15.36
C HIS A 150 -21.08 -5.36 15.19
N SER A 151 -21.22 -4.05 15.45
CA SER A 151 -22.51 -3.34 15.37
C SER A 151 -23.08 -3.23 13.96
N PHE A 152 -22.28 -3.45 12.93
CA PHE A 152 -22.71 -3.38 11.53
C PHE A 152 -22.29 -4.59 10.68
N ALA A 153 -21.76 -5.64 11.31
CA ALA A 153 -21.24 -6.84 10.67
C ALA A 153 -22.23 -7.49 9.69
N ASP A 154 -23.52 -7.43 10.01
CA ASP A 154 -24.59 -8.05 9.24
C ASP A 154 -25.49 -7.05 8.48
N ARG A 155 -25.07 -5.77 8.44
CA ARG A 155 -25.73 -4.75 7.60
C ARG A 155 -25.16 -4.79 6.19
N ARG A 156 -25.99 -4.57 5.18
CA ARG A 156 -25.53 -4.52 3.77
C ARG A 156 -24.52 -3.40 3.57
N ILE A 157 -23.43 -3.70 2.88
CA ILE A 157 -22.31 -2.77 2.61
C ILE A 157 -22.80 -1.49 1.93
N GLY A 158 -23.80 -1.59 1.03
CA GLY A 158 -24.40 -0.42 0.39
C GLY A 158 -25.01 0.61 1.37
N GLN A 159 -25.37 0.17 2.59
CA GLN A 159 -25.97 1.02 3.65
C GLN A 159 -24.95 1.56 4.66
N LEU A 160 -23.69 1.20 4.50
CA LEU A 160 -22.62 1.58 5.42
C LEU A 160 -22.08 2.98 5.12
N SER A 161 -21.63 3.67 6.15
CA SER A 161 -20.87 4.92 6.01
C SER A 161 -19.51 4.68 5.32
N THR A 162 -18.87 5.74 4.83
CA THR A 162 -17.54 5.67 4.23
C THR A 162 -16.53 5.00 5.16
N GLY A 163 -16.49 5.38 6.44
CA GLY A 163 -15.60 4.78 7.43
C GLY A 163 -15.87 3.30 7.67
N MET A 164 -17.15 2.88 7.74
CA MET A 164 -17.53 1.47 7.87
C MET A 164 -17.13 0.66 6.64
N LYS A 165 -17.32 1.20 5.43
CA LYS A 165 -16.85 0.60 4.17
C LYS A 165 -15.34 0.45 4.15
N GLN A 166 -14.61 1.46 4.62
CA GLN A 166 -13.15 1.42 4.69
C GLN A 166 -12.66 0.32 5.65
N LYS A 167 -13.24 0.25 6.87
CA LYS A 167 -12.96 -0.84 7.82
C LYS A 167 -13.20 -2.21 7.17
N THR A 168 -14.32 -2.39 6.48
CA THR A 168 -14.65 -3.62 5.75
C THR A 168 -13.61 -3.94 4.66
N SER A 169 -13.16 -2.92 3.90
CA SER A 169 -12.13 -3.08 2.86
C SER A 169 -10.79 -3.52 3.44
N ILE A 170 -10.40 -2.98 4.59
CA ILE A 170 -9.17 -3.36 5.28
C ILE A 170 -9.26 -4.81 5.77
N VAL A 171 -10.34 -5.18 6.48
CA VAL A 171 -10.48 -6.56 6.98
C VAL A 171 -10.50 -7.56 5.83
N ARG A 172 -11.23 -7.27 4.75
CA ARG A 172 -11.20 -8.08 3.53
C ARG A 172 -9.78 -8.30 3.00
N THR A 173 -8.92 -7.28 3.07
CA THR A 173 -7.54 -7.33 2.58
C THR A 173 -6.64 -8.22 3.42
N ILE A 174 -6.90 -8.32 4.73
CA ILE A 174 -6.02 -9.01 5.68
C ILE A 174 -6.57 -10.34 6.22
N ILE A 175 -7.83 -10.69 5.91
CA ILE A 175 -8.50 -11.86 6.50
C ILE A 175 -7.77 -13.17 6.18
N HIS A 176 -7.24 -13.32 4.96
CA HIS A 176 -6.56 -14.54 4.51
C HIS A 176 -5.11 -14.67 4.99
N ASP A 177 -4.67 -13.75 5.87
CA ASP A 177 -3.39 -13.79 6.58
C ASP A 177 -2.13 -13.71 5.70
N PRO A 178 -2.08 -12.83 4.70
CA PRO A 178 -0.92 -12.76 3.82
C PRO A 178 0.32 -12.22 4.56
N PRO A 179 1.55 -12.61 4.17
CA PRO A 179 2.78 -12.08 4.75
C PRO A 179 3.07 -10.64 4.35
N VAL A 180 2.53 -10.17 3.21
CA VAL A 180 2.72 -8.82 2.68
C VAL A 180 1.38 -8.10 2.59
N LEU A 181 1.30 -6.90 3.14
CA LEU A 181 0.13 -6.05 3.11
C LEU A 181 0.44 -4.75 2.37
N ILE A 182 -0.41 -4.41 1.41
CA ILE A 182 -0.26 -3.20 0.59
C ILE A 182 -1.53 -2.36 0.73
N PHE A 183 -1.39 -1.12 1.23
CA PHE A 183 -2.49 -0.19 1.43
C PHE A 183 -2.24 1.10 0.64
N ASP A 184 -3.15 1.43 -0.26
CA ASP A 184 -3.12 2.69 -1.01
C ASP A 184 -4.05 3.70 -0.36
N GLU A 185 -3.47 4.67 0.35
CA GLU A 185 -4.15 5.73 1.11
C GLU A 185 -5.25 5.21 2.06
N PRO A 186 -4.91 4.33 3.04
CA PRO A 186 -5.91 3.61 3.85
C PRO A 186 -6.80 4.51 4.72
N THR A 187 -6.40 5.74 4.99
CA THR A 187 -7.08 6.68 5.87
C THR A 187 -7.68 7.89 5.15
N SER A 188 -7.56 7.93 3.82
CA SER A 188 -8.03 9.07 3.02
C SER A 188 -9.54 9.29 3.19
N GLY A 189 -9.94 10.53 3.46
CA GLY A 189 -11.35 10.92 3.62
C GLY A 189 -12.03 10.44 4.91
N LEU A 190 -11.26 9.93 5.89
CA LEU A 190 -11.78 9.43 7.15
C LEU A 190 -11.61 10.44 8.29
N ASP A 191 -12.47 10.33 9.29
CA ASP A 191 -12.32 11.04 10.56
C ASP A 191 -11.09 10.56 11.36
N ILE A 192 -10.71 11.36 12.37
CA ILE A 192 -9.51 11.12 13.18
C ILE A 192 -9.56 9.78 13.92
N MET A 193 -10.72 9.43 14.49
CA MET A 193 -10.86 8.22 15.30
C MET A 193 -10.76 6.96 14.44
N THR A 194 -11.42 6.95 13.30
CA THR A 194 -11.35 5.86 12.33
C THR A 194 -9.95 5.72 11.76
N SER A 195 -9.29 6.84 11.40
CA SER A 195 -7.90 6.85 10.92
C SER A 195 -6.94 6.25 11.94
N ARG A 196 -7.08 6.64 13.22
CA ARG A 196 -6.27 6.11 14.33
C ARG A 196 -6.43 4.60 14.50
N ALA A 197 -7.67 4.10 14.51
CA ALA A 197 -7.94 2.67 14.64
C ALA A 197 -7.30 1.85 13.50
N ILE A 198 -7.31 2.40 12.27
CA ILE A 198 -6.66 1.79 11.11
C ILE A 198 -5.14 1.77 11.27
N MET A 199 -4.54 2.87 11.72
CA MET A 199 -3.09 2.93 11.95
C MET A 199 -2.64 2.00 13.07
N ASP A 200 -3.42 1.87 14.14
CA ASP A 200 -3.16 0.92 15.21
C ASP A 200 -3.24 -0.54 14.71
N LEU A 201 -4.19 -0.85 13.83
CA LEU A 201 -4.27 -2.16 13.18
C LEU A 201 -3.06 -2.42 12.25
N ILE A 202 -2.61 -1.43 11.48
CA ILE A 202 -1.42 -1.53 10.63
C ILE A 202 -0.18 -1.83 11.50
N ARG A 203 -0.03 -1.15 12.64
CA ARG A 203 1.05 -1.42 13.60
C ARG A 203 0.96 -2.84 14.15
N LYS A 204 -0.23 -3.29 14.55
CA LYS A 204 -0.45 -4.66 14.99
C LYS A 204 -0.07 -5.70 13.93
N CYS A 205 -0.39 -5.46 12.66
CA CYS A 205 0.05 -6.34 11.56
C CYS A 205 1.57 -6.48 11.51
N LYS A 206 2.32 -5.38 11.70
CA LYS A 206 3.79 -5.44 11.82
C LYS A 206 4.22 -6.27 13.03
N ASP A 207 3.61 -6.05 14.20
CA ASP A 207 3.95 -6.78 15.43
C ASP A 207 3.68 -8.28 15.29
N ASP A 208 2.69 -8.65 14.45
CA ASP A 208 2.40 -10.03 14.03
C ASP A 208 3.39 -10.53 12.93
N GLY A 209 4.47 -9.79 12.64
CA GLY A 209 5.53 -10.18 11.71
C GLY A 209 5.23 -9.91 10.23
N LYS A 210 4.13 -9.20 9.90
CA LYS A 210 3.80 -8.85 8.50
C LYS A 210 4.69 -7.73 7.99
N THR A 211 4.97 -7.75 6.69
CA THR A 211 5.57 -6.61 6.00
C THR A 211 4.47 -5.75 5.43
N VAL A 212 4.47 -4.47 5.76
CA VAL A 212 3.45 -3.53 5.31
C VAL A 212 4.08 -2.45 4.44
N ILE A 213 3.49 -2.18 3.29
CA ILE A 213 3.77 -0.97 2.50
C ILE A 213 2.46 -0.18 2.38
N PHE A 214 2.49 1.10 2.69
CA PHE A 214 1.34 1.95 2.46
C PHE A 214 1.71 3.30 1.87
N SER A 215 0.81 3.82 1.03
CA SER A 215 0.96 5.18 0.51
C SER A 215 0.17 6.16 1.35
N THR A 216 0.72 7.36 1.50
CA THR A 216 0.01 8.49 2.08
C THR A 216 0.58 9.82 1.56
N HIS A 217 -0.22 10.86 1.62
CA HIS A 217 0.21 12.25 1.48
C HIS A 217 0.17 13.00 2.83
N ARG A 218 -0.16 12.29 3.93
CA ARG A 218 -0.29 12.84 5.29
C ARG A 218 0.94 12.50 6.13
N MET A 219 1.80 13.48 6.31
CA MET A 219 3.12 13.28 6.98
C MET A 219 2.98 12.84 8.43
N GLY A 220 1.93 13.25 9.12
CA GLY A 220 1.65 12.81 10.50
C GLY A 220 1.48 11.30 10.66
N GLU A 221 0.96 10.60 9.62
CA GLU A 221 0.79 9.15 9.65
C GLU A 221 2.14 8.41 9.58
N ILE A 222 3.09 8.97 8.82
CA ILE A 222 4.43 8.43 8.68
C ILE A 222 5.14 8.35 10.03
N ASN A 223 5.10 9.46 10.77
CA ASN A 223 5.74 9.57 12.08
C ASN A 223 5.19 8.59 13.11
N GLN A 224 3.94 8.14 12.93
CA GLN A 224 3.27 7.25 13.88
C GLN A 224 3.68 5.79 13.71
N VAL A 225 3.89 5.30 12.47
CA VAL A 225 3.97 3.86 12.24
C VAL A 225 5.13 3.40 11.36
N CYS A 226 5.76 4.26 10.53
CA CYS A 226 6.79 3.82 9.59
C CYS A 226 8.13 3.52 10.24
N ASP A 227 8.80 2.50 9.72
CA ASP A 227 10.19 2.19 9.99
C ASP A 227 11.10 2.74 8.89
N ASP A 228 10.69 2.55 7.64
CA ASP A 228 11.42 2.98 6.45
C ASP A 228 10.48 3.81 5.56
N ILE A 229 11.03 4.75 4.80
CA ILE A 229 10.25 5.64 3.93
C ILE A 229 10.87 5.77 2.54
N ALA A 230 10.02 6.01 1.56
CA ALA A 230 10.40 6.48 0.24
C ALA A 230 9.58 7.70 -0.16
N ILE A 231 10.25 8.75 -0.62
CA ILE A 231 9.62 9.96 -1.15
C ILE A 231 9.59 9.88 -2.67
N ILE A 232 8.38 9.92 -3.24
CA ILE A 232 8.15 9.95 -4.68
C ILE A 232 7.53 11.29 -5.07
N PHE A 233 8.10 11.91 -6.11
CA PHE A 233 7.57 13.12 -6.73
C PHE A 233 7.81 13.08 -8.24
N GLY A 234 6.79 13.42 -9.05
CA GLY A 234 6.89 13.40 -10.51
C GLY A 234 7.34 12.05 -11.08
N GLY A 235 6.98 10.95 -10.44
CA GLY A 235 7.38 9.59 -10.84
C GLY A 235 8.80 9.17 -10.40
N LYS A 236 9.58 10.04 -9.79
CA LYS A 236 10.97 9.80 -9.37
C LYS A 236 11.10 9.62 -7.87
N LEU A 237 12.13 8.88 -7.47
CA LEU A 237 12.48 8.65 -6.07
C LEU A 237 13.47 9.70 -5.58
N TYR A 238 13.12 10.45 -4.55
CA TYR A 238 13.95 11.52 -3.96
C TYR A 238 14.62 11.10 -2.65
N CYS A 239 13.99 10.20 -1.91
CA CYS A 239 14.53 9.65 -0.67
C CYS A 239 14.12 8.18 -0.54
N ASN A 240 14.98 7.37 0.03
CA ASN A 240 14.71 5.97 0.41
C ASN A 240 15.59 5.61 1.60
N ASP A 241 15.10 5.87 2.80
CA ASP A 241 15.89 5.77 4.03
C ASP A 241 15.04 5.21 5.19
N PRO A 242 15.69 4.68 6.24
CA PRO A 242 15.04 4.51 7.53
C PRO A 242 14.50 5.86 8.03
N LEU A 243 13.28 5.86 8.61
CA LEU A 243 12.62 7.08 9.08
C LEU A 243 13.49 7.86 10.09
N GLU A 244 14.15 7.15 11.01
CA GLU A 244 15.02 7.78 12.00
C GLU A 244 16.23 8.48 11.36
N LYS A 245 16.84 7.89 10.31
CA LYS A 245 17.89 8.54 9.53
C LYS A 245 17.37 9.81 8.88
N PHE A 246 16.22 9.73 8.22
CA PHE A 246 15.61 10.89 7.59
C PHE A 246 15.36 12.03 8.60
N LYS A 247 14.81 11.72 9.78
CA LYS A 247 14.58 12.70 10.85
C LYS A 247 15.87 13.37 11.33
N ASN A 248 16.92 12.59 11.52
CA ASN A 248 18.22 13.10 11.99
C ASN A 248 18.93 14.00 10.96
N GLU A 249 18.60 13.82 9.67
CA GLU A 249 19.15 14.60 8.55
C GLU A 249 18.26 15.78 8.14
N MET A 250 17.11 15.98 8.77
CA MET A 250 16.20 17.09 8.49
C MET A 250 16.88 18.43 8.79
N THR A 251 16.72 19.38 7.87
CA THR A 251 17.20 20.76 7.99
C THR A 251 16.09 21.74 8.31
N LYS A 252 14.83 21.31 8.17
CA LYS A 252 13.61 22.10 8.43
C LYS A 252 12.95 21.64 9.72
N ASP A 253 12.14 22.52 10.32
CA ASP A 253 11.50 22.27 11.62
C ASP A 253 10.42 21.19 11.58
N ASN A 254 9.82 20.94 10.42
CA ASN A 254 8.77 19.95 10.25
C ASN A 254 8.97 19.11 8.97
N PHE A 255 8.25 17.99 8.91
CA PHE A 255 8.39 17.01 7.83
C PHE A 255 7.88 17.55 6.48
N GLU A 256 6.83 18.38 6.49
CA GLU A 256 6.25 18.97 5.28
C GLU A 256 7.23 19.92 4.60
N ASP A 257 7.86 20.80 5.35
CA ASP A 257 8.87 21.75 4.83
C ASP A 257 10.13 21.03 4.36
N GLU A 258 10.57 20.00 5.09
CA GLU A 258 11.70 19.17 4.67
C GLU A 258 11.39 18.41 3.37
N PHE A 259 10.17 17.91 3.20
CA PHE A 259 9.72 17.28 1.98
C PHE A 259 9.81 18.24 0.79
N ILE A 260 9.24 19.45 0.92
CA ILE A 260 9.26 20.49 -0.11
C ILE A 260 10.71 20.84 -0.47
N PHE A 261 11.52 21.10 0.53
CA PHE A 261 12.94 21.43 0.35
C PHE A 261 13.69 20.36 -0.45
N ARG A 262 13.56 19.07 -0.10
CA ARG A 262 14.25 17.98 -0.81
C ARG A 262 13.77 17.75 -2.24
N VAL A 263 12.53 18.15 -2.55
CA VAL A 263 11.96 18.02 -3.89
C VAL A 263 12.35 19.19 -4.79
N GLU A 264 12.51 20.41 -4.25
CA GLU A 264 12.86 21.61 -5.00
C GLU A 264 14.37 21.75 -5.27
N GLU A 265 15.23 21.20 -4.40
CA GLU A 265 16.70 21.27 -4.57
C GLU A 265 17.29 20.24 -5.56
N LYS A 266 16.49 19.32 -6.10
CA LYS A 266 16.90 18.30 -7.09
C LYS A 266 16.17 18.46 -8.41
#